data_4f7eb108b78d82c2e015c1dd5f83d85f
#
_entry.id   4f7eb108b78d82c2e015c1dd5f83d85f
#
_cell.length_a   1.000
_cell.length_b   1.000
_cell.length_c   1.000
_cell.angle_alpha   90.00
_cell.angle_beta   90.00
_cell.angle_gamma   90.00
#
_symmetry.space_group_name_H-M   'P 1'
#
loop_
_entity.id
_entity.type
_entity.pdbx_description
1 polymer ?
#
loop_
_entity_poly.entity_id
_entity_poly.type
_entity_poly.pdbx_seq_one_letter_code
_entity_poly.pdbx_strand_id
1 'polypeptide(L)'
;MYVVILAGGGGTRLWPVSRPDCPKPFLPLLGDETLLQRTVKRVAPLVAEGDLFCVTDRRYGQLVRDQAPDVRLIVEPSARNTAAAIALAAAVIERPEDEVMVVLPADHWIADEDTFRSVLSVAANRMAWGAFDIETPLVTLGIRPTTPSTDYGYLRPDTMRGSRLDGVPAYPLLGFEEKPTDARAKELINMPGVAWNAGMFAWQRGAIQAALEKYTPLPMLIGQATGSELALAGAYDRIQPISIDKAVMESAADDRRVVMGSLDVGWSDLGSWTALLAGLGGGEAGGASGRVVQRGETIEVGPDDLVVRPVDGRLVVESGSAVAAGTGGTIAADGVWAHLAGARSLAAEVHAMLDRVARQENRP
;
A
#
# COMPACT_ATOMS: atom_id res chain seq x y z
N MET A 1 -18.52 9.48 -7.49
CA MET A 1 -17.15 9.35 -6.94
C MET A 1 -16.15 9.08 -8.04
N TYR A 2 -14.91 9.43 -7.85
CA TYR A 2 -13.79 9.08 -8.71
C TYR A 2 -12.66 8.46 -7.88
N VAL A 3 -11.77 7.69 -8.53
CA VAL A 3 -10.68 6.98 -7.85
C VAL A 3 -9.34 7.51 -8.30
N VAL A 4 -8.44 7.74 -7.36
CA VAL A 4 -7.05 8.12 -7.56
C VAL A 4 -6.15 7.00 -7.04
N ILE A 5 -5.44 6.35 -7.94
CA ILE A 5 -4.50 5.28 -7.63
C ILE A 5 -3.11 5.88 -7.49
N LEU A 6 -2.45 5.64 -6.37
CA LEU A 6 -1.09 6.10 -6.12
C LEU A 6 -0.08 5.01 -6.54
N ALA A 7 0.60 5.23 -7.65
CA ALA A 7 1.61 4.32 -8.20
C ALA A 7 3.03 4.91 -8.10
N GLY A 8 3.32 5.60 -7.00
CA GLY A 8 4.61 6.20 -6.70
C GLY A 8 5.40 5.37 -5.67
N GLY A 9 6.70 5.39 -5.77
CA GLY A 9 7.59 4.76 -4.80
C GLY A 9 8.48 3.68 -5.41
N GLY A 10 9.77 3.67 -5.03
CA GLY A 10 10.79 2.80 -5.64
C GLY A 10 10.71 1.33 -5.27
N GLY A 11 9.82 0.94 -4.33
CA GLY A 11 9.52 -0.47 -3.99
C GLY A 11 10.72 -1.37 -3.69
N THR A 12 11.82 -0.84 -3.16
CA THR A 12 13.12 -1.53 -3.06
C THR A 12 13.17 -2.67 -2.04
N ARG A 13 12.17 -2.81 -1.17
CA ARG A 13 12.12 -3.85 -0.14
C ARG A 13 12.03 -5.28 -0.69
N LEU A 14 11.55 -5.46 -1.93
CA LEU A 14 11.51 -6.74 -2.63
C LEU A 14 12.68 -6.91 -3.63
N TRP A 15 13.77 -6.14 -3.44
CA TRP A 15 14.96 -6.32 -4.27
C TRP A 15 15.45 -7.80 -4.23
N PRO A 16 15.91 -8.38 -5.34
CA PRO A 16 16.13 -7.79 -6.67
C PRO A 16 14.93 -7.93 -7.64
N VAL A 17 13.78 -8.43 -7.21
CA VAL A 17 12.58 -8.52 -8.06
C VAL A 17 12.01 -7.13 -8.35
N SER A 18 11.94 -6.31 -7.32
CA SER A 18 11.54 -4.91 -7.43
C SER A 18 12.77 -4.02 -7.52
N ARG A 19 12.86 -3.20 -8.56
CA ARG A 19 14.01 -2.34 -8.88
C ARG A 19 13.57 -0.91 -9.19
N PRO A 20 14.51 0.07 -9.19
CA PRO A 20 14.16 1.46 -9.48
C PRO A 20 13.58 1.72 -10.88
N ASP A 21 13.88 0.86 -11.85
CA ASP A 21 13.34 0.90 -13.21
C ASP A 21 12.02 0.14 -13.38
N CYS A 22 11.74 -0.81 -12.50
CA CYS A 22 10.48 -1.56 -12.47
C CYS A 22 10.04 -1.81 -11.01
N PRO A 23 9.37 -0.84 -10.36
CA PRO A 23 8.97 -0.97 -8.97
C PRO A 23 7.74 -1.87 -8.78
N LYS A 24 7.51 -2.26 -7.54
CA LYS A 24 6.50 -3.24 -7.11
C LYS A 24 5.12 -3.12 -7.77
N PRO A 25 4.49 -1.94 -7.94
CA PRO A 25 3.17 -1.82 -8.57
C PRO A 25 3.08 -2.41 -9.96
N PHE A 26 4.19 -2.40 -10.69
CA PHE A 26 4.28 -2.80 -12.10
C PHE A 26 4.71 -4.25 -12.30
N LEU A 27 4.78 -5.05 -11.23
CA LEU A 27 5.24 -6.43 -11.26
C LEU A 27 4.07 -7.43 -11.11
N PRO A 28 4.07 -8.55 -11.89
CA PRO A 28 3.09 -9.63 -11.79
C PRO A 28 3.47 -10.62 -10.67
N LEU A 29 3.43 -10.17 -9.42
CA LEU A 29 3.90 -10.95 -8.28
C LEU A 29 2.96 -12.10 -7.92
N LEU A 30 1.66 -11.89 -8.01
CA LEU A 30 0.62 -12.85 -7.62
C LEU A 30 -0.32 -13.12 -8.79
N GLY A 31 0.13 -13.87 -9.79
CA GLY A 31 -0.58 -14.16 -11.02
C GLY A 31 -0.01 -13.40 -12.22
N ASP A 32 -0.72 -13.39 -13.34
CA ASP A 32 -0.21 -12.85 -14.62
C ASP A 32 -0.40 -11.34 -14.78
N GLU A 33 -1.28 -10.74 -13.98
CA GLU A 33 -1.52 -9.29 -13.97
C GLU A 33 -0.61 -8.60 -12.96
N THR A 34 -0.14 -7.40 -13.29
CA THR A 34 0.60 -6.56 -12.34
C THR A 34 -0.31 -6.06 -11.22
N LEU A 35 0.27 -5.63 -10.10
CA LEU A 35 -0.53 -5.11 -8.97
C LEU A 35 -1.33 -3.86 -9.37
N LEU A 36 -0.76 -3.00 -10.24
CA LEU A 36 -1.49 -1.86 -10.82
C LEU A 36 -2.70 -2.33 -11.64
N GLN A 37 -2.51 -3.29 -12.55
CA GLN A 37 -3.59 -3.84 -13.38
C GLN A 37 -4.71 -4.44 -12.53
N ARG A 38 -4.35 -5.21 -11.51
CA ARG A 38 -5.31 -5.78 -10.55
C ARG A 38 -6.06 -4.69 -9.79
N THR A 39 -5.37 -3.63 -9.36
CA THR A 39 -6.00 -2.51 -8.64
C THR A 39 -6.99 -1.78 -9.53
N VAL A 40 -6.62 -1.48 -10.78
CA VAL A 40 -7.51 -0.85 -11.78
C VAL A 40 -8.74 -1.73 -12.03
N LYS A 41 -8.54 -3.01 -12.35
CA LYS A 41 -9.62 -3.96 -12.62
C LYS A 41 -10.60 -4.12 -11.44
N ARG A 42 -10.06 -4.14 -10.22
CA ARG A 42 -10.84 -4.26 -8.99
C ARG A 42 -11.81 -3.10 -8.79
N VAL A 43 -11.40 -1.88 -9.12
CA VAL A 43 -12.21 -0.68 -8.85
C VAL A 43 -12.96 -0.14 -10.07
N ALA A 44 -12.61 -0.56 -11.28
CA ALA A 44 -13.30 -0.14 -12.50
C ALA A 44 -14.83 -0.31 -12.44
N PRO A 45 -15.41 -1.38 -11.84
CA PRO A 45 -16.85 -1.52 -11.73
C PRO A 45 -17.55 -0.47 -10.83
N LEU A 46 -16.80 0.28 -10.03
CA LEU A 46 -17.34 1.24 -9.06
C LEU A 46 -17.49 2.66 -9.61
N VAL A 47 -16.89 2.96 -10.76
CA VAL A 47 -16.80 4.32 -11.31
C VAL A 47 -17.18 4.34 -12.79
N ALA A 48 -17.51 5.53 -13.30
CA ALA A 48 -17.75 5.71 -14.73
C ALA A 48 -16.42 5.74 -15.51
N GLU A 49 -16.52 5.56 -16.83
CA GLU A 49 -15.40 5.73 -17.74
C GLU A 49 -14.79 7.14 -17.59
N GLY A 50 -13.47 7.22 -17.47
CA GLY A 50 -12.74 8.48 -17.26
C GLY A 50 -12.68 8.97 -15.81
N ASP A 51 -13.23 8.21 -14.84
CA ASP A 51 -13.17 8.53 -13.41
C ASP A 51 -12.08 7.76 -12.65
N LEU A 52 -11.19 7.09 -13.38
CA LEU A 52 -9.98 6.48 -12.85
C LEU A 52 -8.78 7.36 -13.17
N PHE A 53 -8.05 7.71 -12.13
CA PHE A 53 -6.81 8.49 -12.21
C PHE A 53 -5.67 7.70 -11.60
N CYS A 54 -4.45 7.89 -12.12
CA CYS A 54 -3.24 7.34 -11.53
C CYS A 54 -2.23 8.46 -11.34
N VAL A 55 -1.74 8.64 -10.12
CA VAL A 55 -0.64 9.55 -9.81
C VAL A 55 0.65 8.75 -9.73
N THR A 56 1.65 9.17 -10.47
CA THR A 56 2.96 8.52 -10.47
C THR A 56 4.11 9.51 -10.73
N ASP A 57 5.32 9.11 -10.35
CA ASP A 57 6.55 9.82 -10.70
C ASP A 57 6.80 9.79 -12.23
N ARG A 58 7.40 10.84 -12.77
CA ARG A 58 7.73 10.97 -14.20
C ARG A 58 8.41 9.72 -14.78
N ARG A 59 9.27 9.05 -14.01
CA ARG A 59 9.98 7.85 -14.43
C ARG A 59 9.08 6.68 -14.79
N TYR A 60 7.90 6.61 -14.17
CA TYR A 60 6.99 5.48 -14.31
C TYR A 60 5.75 5.79 -15.16
N GLY A 61 5.65 7.00 -15.69
CA GLY A 61 4.51 7.41 -16.53
C GLY A 61 4.30 6.51 -17.74
N GLN A 62 5.37 6.01 -18.37
CA GLN A 62 5.25 5.09 -19.50
C GLN A 62 4.72 3.72 -19.05
N LEU A 63 5.18 3.18 -17.92
CA LEU A 63 4.69 1.92 -17.36
C LEU A 63 3.18 1.98 -17.07
N VAL A 64 2.68 3.11 -16.57
CA VAL A 64 1.23 3.29 -16.36
C VAL A 64 0.49 3.27 -17.69
N ARG A 65 0.96 3.98 -18.72
CA ARG A 65 0.31 3.99 -20.05
C ARG A 65 0.26 2.60 -20.69
N ASP A 66 1.32 1.82 -20.53
CA ASP A 66 1.42 0.48 -21.12
C ASP A 66 0.55 -0.55 -20.38
N GLN A 67 0.41 -0.41 -19.06
CA GLN A 67 -0.29 -1.39 -18.22
C GLN A 67 -1.74 -1.02 -17.92
N ALA A 68 -2.08 0.27 -17.95
CA ALA A 68 -3.41 0.79 -17.62
C ALA A 68 -3.77 1.96 -18.57
N PRO A 69 -3.93 1.73 -19.88
CA PRO A 69 -4.11 2.78 -20.88
C PRO A 69 -5.41 3.59 -20.69
N ASP A 70 -6.43 3.00 -20.07
CA ASP A 70 -7.73 3.65 -19.84
C ASP A 70 -7.75 4.56 -18.60
N VAL A 71 -6.64 4.62 -17.84
CA VAL A 71 -6.52 5.42 -16.64
C VAL A 71 -5.93 6.80 -16.96
N ARG A 72 -6.54 7.86 -16.44
CA ARG A 72 -6.06 9.23 -16.62
C ARG A 72 -4.80 9.47 -15.78
N LEU A 73 -3.69 9.71 -16.43
CA LEU A 73 -2.38 9.84 -15.80
C LEU A 73 -2.14 11.25 -15.28
N ILE A 74 -1.72 11.34 -14.02
CA ILE A 74 -1.19 12.57 -13.38
C ILE A 74 0.28 12.31 -13.04
N VAL A 75 1.17 13.14 -13.56
CA VAL A 75 2.62 12.95 -13.42
C VAL A 75 3.19 13.93 -12.40
N GLU A 76 3.79 13.41 -11.34
CA GLU A 76 4.60 14.18 -10.41
C GLU A 76 5.99 14.45 -11.03
N PRO A 77 6.54 15.66 -10.91
CA PRO A 77 7.91 15.95 -11.38
C PRO A 77 8.97 15.08 -10.71
N SER A 78 8.79 14.80 -9.42
CA SER A 78 9.62 13.90 -8.60
C SER A 78 8.81 13.33 -7.44
N ALA A 79 9.20 12.18 -6.92
CA ALA A 79 8.51 11.56 -5.77
C ALA A 79 8.67 12.40 -4.49
N ARG A 80 7.56 12.80 -3.87
CA ARG A 80 7.50 13.57 -2.60
C ARG A 80 6.58 12.92 -1.55
N ASN A 81 6.37 11.61 -1.66
CA ASN A 81 5.49 10.82 -0.81
C ASN A 81 3.99 11.17 -1.01
N THR A 82 3.09 10.48 -0.29
CA THR A 82 1.65 10.46 -0.58
C THR A 82 0.93 11.79 -0.36
N ALA A 83 1.40 12.65 0.55
CA ALA A 83 0.76 13.96 0.77
C ALA A 83 0.86 14.86 -0.47
N ALA A 84 2.03 14.93 -1.12
CA ALA A 84 2.21 15.72 -2.34
C ALA A 84 1.41 15.16 -3.51
N ALA A 85 1.40 13.83 -3.68
CA ALA A 85 0.63 13.15 -4.74
C ALA A 85 -0.89 13.43 -4.60
N ILE A 86 -1.43 13.34 -3.38
CA ILE A 86 -2.84 13.64 -3.10
C ILE A 86 -3.14 15.14 -3.28
N ALA A 87 -2.26 16.02 -2.82
CA ALA A 87 -2.43 17.46 -3.01
C ALA A 87 -2.41 17.85 -4.50
N LEU A 88 -1.53 17.26 -5.30
CA LEU A 88 -1.51 17.46 -6.75
C LEU A 88 -2.81 16.96 -7.38
N ALA A 89 -3.25 15.74 -7.07
CA ALA A 89 -4.50 15.20 -7.58
C ALA A 89 -5.70 16.09 -7.24
N ALA A 90 -5.82 16.54 -5.98
CA ALA A 90 -6.88 17.42 -5.53
C ALA A 90 -6.86 18.80 -6.22
N ALA A 91 -5.67 19.27 -6.64
CA ALA A 91 -5.50 20.54 -7.34
C ALA A 91 -5.83 20.47 -8.84
N VAL A 92 -5.48 19.34 -9.52
CA VAL A 92 -5.59 19.26 -10.99
C VAL A 92 -6.85 18.53 -11.47
N ILE A 93 -7.50 17.74 -10.60
CA ILE A 93 -8.75 17.06 -10.95
C ILE A 93 -9.91 18.04 -10.74
N GLU A 94 -10.44 18.55 -11.84
CA GLU A 94 -11.61 19.46 -11.83
C GLU A 94 -12.90 18.67 -11.61
N ARG A 95 -13.35 18.60 -10.37
CA ARG A 95 -14.61 17.97 -9.93
C ARG A 95 -15.29 18.84 -8.87
N PRO A 96 -16.61 18.69 -8.64
CA PRO A 96 -17.30 19.38 -7.54
C PRO A 96 -16.61 19.12 -6.17
N GLU A 97 -16.70 20.07 -5.25
CA GLU A 97 -16.08 19.94 -3.93
C GLU A 97 -16.71 18.83 -3.08
N ASP A 98 -18.00 18.56 -3.28
CA ASP A 98 -18.75 17.50 -2.64
C ASP A 98 -18.55 16.12 -3.31
N GLU A 99 -17.95 16.05 -4.50
CA GLU A 99 -17.68 14.76 -5.12
C GLU A 99 -16.60 14.00 -4.37
N VAL A 100 -16.87 12.71 -4.12
CA VAL A 100 -15.97 11.87 -3.33
C VAL A 100 -14.78 11.40 -4.14
N MET A 101 -13.60 11.70 -3.64
CA MET A 101 -12.30 11.22 -4.07
C MET A 101 -11.91 10.02 -3.22
N VAL A 102 -11.78 8.87 -3.86
CA VAL A 102 -11.22 7.65 -3.25
C VAL A 102 -9.75 7.56 -3.61
N VAL A 103 -8.89 7.33 -2.63
CA VAL A 103 -7.44 7.19 -2.83
C VAL A 103 -6.99 5.79 -2.44
N LEU A 104 -6.30 5.12 -3.35
CA LEU A 104 -5.84 3.74 -3.18
C LEU A 104 -4.38 3.57 -3.58
N PRO A 105 -3.58 2.79 -2.84
CA PRO A 105 -2.26 2.36 -3.31
C PRO A 105 -2.39 1.36 -4.47
N ALA A 106 -1.46 1.45 -5.42
CA ALA A 106 -1.43 0.59 -6.61
C ALA A 106 -0.92 -0.83 -6.34
N ASP A 107 -0.35 -1.08 -5.16
CA ASP A 107 0.52 -2.23 -4.89
C ASP A 107 0.05 -3.14 -3.76
N HIS A 108 -1.21 -3.01 -3.34
CA HIS A 108 -1.79 -3.85 -2.32
C HIS A 108 -2.52 -5.08 -2.91
N TRP A 109 -2.36 -6.20 -2.22
CA TRP A 109 -3.13 -7.41 -2.46
C TRP A 109 -4.43 -7.42 -1.68
N ILE A 110 -5.51 -7.87 -2.31
CA ILE A 110 -6.83 -8.08 -1.74
C ILE A 110 -7.32 -9.45 -2.21
N ALA A 111 -7.65 -10.33 -1.30
CA ALA A 111 -8.13 -11.67 -1.63
C ALA A 111 -9.63 -11.68 -1.97
N ASP A 112 -10.45 -11.01 -1.15
CA ASP A 112 -11.91 -10.86 -1.38
C ASP A 112 -12.22 -9.49 -1.97
N GLU A 113 -12.20 -9.44 -3.31
CA GLU A 113 -12.44 -8.20 -4.05
C GLU A 113 -13.92 -7.75 -4.03
N ASP A 114 -14.88 -8.67 -3.85
CA ASP A 114 -16.30 -8.33 -3.80
C ASP A 114 -16.63 -7.63 -2.48
N THR A 115 -16.21 -8.19 -1.36
CA THR A 115 -16.32 -7.54 -0.06
C THR A 115 -15.58 -6.21 -0.04
N PHE A 116 -14.38 -6.14 -0.63
CA PHE A 116 -13.62 -4.90 -0.77
C PHE A 116 -14.43 -3.81 -1.48
N ARG A 117 -15.01 -4.12 -2.66
CA ARG A 117 -15.83 -3.18 -3.43
C ARG A 117 -17.04 -2.69 -2.62
N SER A 118 -17.68 -3.60 -1.90
CA SER A 118 -18.82 -3.26 -1.03
C SER A 118 -18.42 -2.30 0.08
N VAL A 119 -17.33 -2.57 0.80
CA VAL A 119 -16.82 -1.68 1.85
C VAL A 119 -16.40 -0.32 1.29
N LEU A 120 -15.69 -0.31 0.17
CA LEU A 120 -15.26 0.93 -0.48
C LEU A 120 -16.45 1.78 -0.94
N SER A 121 -17.49 1.14 -1.47
CA SER A 121 -18.73 1.81 -1.85
C SER A 121 -19.42 2.45 -0.64
N VAL A 122 -19.48 1.77 0.49
CA VAL A 122 -20.05 2.33 1.74
C VAL A 122 -19.19 3.48 2.27
N ALA A 123 -17.86 3.34 2.23
CA ALA A 123 -16.95 4.42 2.62
C ALA A 123 -17.19 5.68 1.79
N ALA A 124 -17.31 5.55 0.46
CA ALA A 124 -17.49 6.67 -0.45
C ALA A 124 -18.93 7.24 -0.45
N ASN A 125 -19.96 6.38 -0.47
CA ASN A 125 -21.33 6.83 -0.68
C ASN A 125 -22.10 7.08 0.62
N ARG A 126 -21.55 6.65 1.77
CA ARG A 126 -22.20 6.80 3.06
C ARG A 126 -21.31 7.50 4.09
N MET A 127 -20.11 6.98 4.37
CA MET A 127 -19.26 7.52 5.44
C MET A 127 -18.74 8.92 5.10
N ALA A 128 -18.24 9.16 3.89
CA ALA A 128 -17.68 10.44 3.46
C ALA A 128 -18.72 11.60 3.38
N TRP A 129 -20.01 11.28 3.40
CA TRP A 129 -21.11 12.26 3.37
C TRP A 129 -21.59 12.71 4.76
N GLY A 130 -21.03 12.12 5.81
CA GLY A 130 -21.34 12.45 7.20
C GLY A 130 -21.55 11.20 8.04
N ALA A 131 -20.86 11.12 9.17
CA ALA A 131 -20.98 10.03 10.13
C ALA A 131 -20.54 10.50 11.52
N PHE A 132 -21.18 10.01 12.57
CA PHE A 132 -20.80 10.27 13.97
C PHE A 132 -20.73 11.76 14.33
N ASP A 133 -21.68 12.56 13.85
CA ASP A 133 -21.76 14.03 14.01
C ASP A 133 -20.59 14.79 13.33
N ILE A 134 -19.90 14.15 12.38
CA ILE A 134 -18.89 14.78 11.54
C ILE A 134 -19.50 14.97 10.15
N GLU A 135 -19.67 16.21 9.71
CA GLU A 135 -20.37 16.53 8.45
C GLU A 135 -19.60 16.06 7.20
N THR A 136 -18.29 16.29 7.17
CA THR A 136 -17.40 15.91 6.05
C THR A 136 -16.16 15.19 6.57
N PRO A 137 -16.31 13.93 7.04
CA PRO A 137 -15.20 13.21 7.63
C PRO A 137 -14.15 12.80 6.60
N LEU A 138 -12.91 12.71 7.04
CA LEU A 138 -11.88 12.00 6.33
C LEU A 138 -12.02 10.51 6.68
N VAL A 139 -12.32 9.67 5.70
CA VAL A 139 -12.52 8.23 5.93
C VAL A 139 -11.24 7.47 5.60
N THR A 140 -10.86 6.55 6.48
CA THR A 140 -9.79 5.57 6.23
C THR A 140 -10.30 4.16 6.48
N LEU A 141 -9.65 3.14 5.87
CA LEU A 141 -9.99 1.75 6.06
C LEU A 141 -8.99 1.09 7.02
N GLY A 142 -9.53 0.39 8.01
CA GLY A 142 -8.76 -0.28 9.05
C GLY A 142 -8.77 -1.78 8.92
N ILE A 143 -7.60 -2.39 8.99
CA ILE A 143 -7.37 -3.84 8.94
C ILE A 143 -7.12 -4.36 10.34
N ARG A 144 -7.71 -5.49 10.68
CA ARG A 144 -7.47 -6.14 11.98
C ARG A 144 -5.99 -6.53 12.12
N PRO A 145 -5.28 -6.05 13.16
CA PRO A 145 -3.89 -6.42 13.38
C PRO A 145 -3.75 -7.89 13.78
N THR A 146 -2.75 -8.57 13.25
CA THR A 146 -2.41 -9.95 13.60
C THR A 146 -1.13 -10.04 14.43
N THR A 147 -0.25 -9.05 14.34
CA THR A 147 1.03 -8.97 15.05
C THR A 147 1.34 -7.52 15.43
N PRO A 148 2.21 -7.25 16.42
CA PRO A 148 2.69 -5.90 16.68
C PRO A 148 3.72 -5.51 15.61
N SER A 149 3.30 -4.78 14.57
CA SER A 149 4.17 -4.33 13.48
C SER A 149 4.56 -2.86 13.66
N THR A 150 5.81 -2.53 13.34
CA THR A 150 6.32 -1.15 13.28
C THR A 150 6.24 -0.57 11.86
N ASP A 151 5.76 -1.35 10.88
CA ASP A 151 5.69 -0.94 9.48
C ASP A 151 4.38 -0.23 9.12
N TYR A 152 3.35 -0.35 9.98
CA TYR A 152 2.01 0.16 9.74
C TYR A 152 1.64 1.30 10.69
N GLY A 153 0.74 2.15 10.24
CA GLY A 153 0.02 3.08 11.10
C GLY A 153 -1.09 2.37 11.89
N TYR A 154 -1.36 2.81 13.10
CA TYR A 154 -2.38 2.27 13.99
C TYR A 154 -3.52 3.26 14.18
N LEU A 155 -4.74 2.79 13.93
CA LEU A 155 -5.99 3.52 14.12
C LEU A 155 -6.58 3.14 15.48
N ARG A 156 -6.86 4.13 16.33
CA ARG A 156 -7.50 3.93 17.64
C ARG A 156 -8.96 4.36 17.56
N PRO A 157 -9.91 3.42 17.39
CA PRO A 157 -11.33 3.75 17.28
C PRO A 157 -11.96 4.07 18.64
N ASP A 158 -12.99 4.91 18.61
CA ASP A 158 -13.94 5.03 19.71
C ASP A 158 -14.99 3.90 19.60
N THR A 159 -14.71 2.77 20.25
CA THR A 159 -15.57 1.59 20.20
C THR A 159 -16.92 1.81 20.87
N MET A 160 -17.04 2.80 21.76
CA MET A 160 -18.30 3.13 22.44
C MET A 160 -19.27 3.88 21.51
N ARG A 161 -18.75 4.57 20.50
CA ARG A 161 -19.54 5.29 19.49
C ARG A 161 -19.61 4.55 18.15
N GLY A 162 -19.06 3.34 18.07
CA GLY A 162 -19.10 2.53 16.86
C GLY A 162 -20.52 2.16 16.43
N SER A 163 -20.72 2.04 15.12
CA SER A 163 -21.98 1.62 14.50
C SER A 163 -21.73 0.83 13.22
N ARG A 164 -22.77 0.20 12.69
CA ARG A 164 -22.74 -0.35 11.34
C ARG A 164 -23.41 0.63 10.37
N LEU A 165 -22.66 1.07 9.37
CA LEU A 165 -23.17 1.87 8.26
C LEU A 165 -23.31 0.95 7.04
N ASP A 166 -24.52 0.72 6.59
CA ASP A 166 -24.87 -0.22 5.51
C ASP A 166 -24.15 -1.60 5.65
N GLY A 167 -24.14 -2.14 6.88
CA GLY A 167 -23.52 -3.42 7.18
C GLY A 167 -22.01 -3.37 7.50
N VAL A 168 -21.30 -2.30 7.19
CA VAL A 168 -19.88 -2.13 7.46
C VAL A 168 -19.66 -1.55 8.86
N PRO A 169 -18.86 -2.19 9.73
CA PRO A 169 -18.51 -1.61 11.02
C PRO A 169 -17.71 -0.34 10.84
N ALA A 170 -18.12 0.73 11.48
CA ALA A 170 -17.48 2.05 11.38
C ALA A 170 -17.35 2.71 12.76
N TYR A 171 -16.32 3.53 12.92
CA TYR A 171 -15.96 4.17 14.19
C TYR A 171 -15.36 5.54 13.96
N PRO A 172 -15.70 6.56 14.76
CA PRO A 172 -14.89 7.77 14.84
C PRO A 172 -13.55 7.43 15.50
N LEU A 173 -12.46 8.10 15.09
CA LEU A 173 -11.14 7.83 15.68
C LEU A 173 -10.90 8.69 16.94
N LEU A 174 -10.24 8.07 17.91
CA LEU A 174 -9.63 8.71 19.08
C LEU A 174 -8.19 9.15 18.81
N GLY A 175 -7.53 8.62 17.81
CA GLY A 175 -6.18 8.96 17.40
C GLY A 175 -5.66 8.05 16.31
N PHE A 176 -4.55 8.49 15.72
CA PHE A 176 -3.82 7.77 14.70
C PHE A 176 -2.32 7.88 15.00
N GLU A 177 -1.57 6.80 14.91
CA GLU A 177 -0.13 6.75 15.19
C GLU A 177 0.60 6.04 14.04
N GLU A 178 1.34 6.79 13.22
CA GLU A 178 2.06 6.24 12.06
C GLU A 178 3.41 5.63 12.48
N LYS A 179 3.58 4.34 12.21
CA LYS A 179 4.83 3.59 12.44
C LYS A 179 5.39 3.78 13.85
N PRO A 180 4.69 3.29 14.88
CA PRO A 180 5.11 3.42 16.27
C PRO A 180 6.39 2.63 16.54
N THR A 181 7.00 2.87 17.69
CA THR A 181 8.10 2.02 18.20
C THR A 181 7.58 0.61 18.51
N ASP A 182 8.48 -0.39 18.57
CA ASP A 182 8.12 -1.78 18.90
C ASP A 182 7.39 -1.90 20.24
N ALA A 183 7.85 -1.20 21.27
CA ALA A 183 7.18 -1.15 22.56
C ALA A 183 5.76 -0.60 22.43
N ARG A 184 5.58 0.48 21.67
CA ARG A 184 4.28 1.11 21.45
C ARG A 184 3.34 0.23 20.60
N ALA A 185 3.85 -0.45 19.56
CA ALA A 185 3.08 -1.39 18.77
C ALA A 185 2.51 -2.55 19.59
N LYS A 186 3.32 -3.08 20.54
CA LYS A 186 2.88 -4.10 21.51
C LYS A 186 1.79 -3.62 22.47
N GLU A 187 1.79 -2.35 22.83
CA GLU A 187 0.70 -1.75 23.63
C GLU A 187 -0.56 -1.57 22.76
N LEU A 188 -0.40 -1.00 21.57
CA LEU A 188 -1.52 -0.66 20.68
C LEU A 188 -2.32 -1.88 20.27
N ILE A 189 -1.68 -3.01 19.93
CA ILE A 189 -2.37 -4.21 19.44
C ILE A 189 -3.33 -4.80 20.51
N ASN A 190 -3.11 -4.50 21.79
CA ASN A 190 -3.97 -4.96 22.88
C ASN A 190 -5.14 -4.01 23.18
N MET A 191 -5.21 -2.84 22.49
CA MET A 191 -6.30 -1.90 22.69
C MET A 191 -7.58 -2.38 21.98
N PRO A 192 -8.77 -2.19 22.56
CA PRO A 192 -10.03 -2.61 21.95
C PRO A 192 -10.25 -1.97 20.58
N GLY A 193 -10.54 -2.80 19.57
CA GLY A 193 -10.91 -2.36 18.23
C GLY A 193 -9.81 -1.71 17.42
N VAL A 194 -8.57 -1.66 17.92
CA VAL A 194 -7.44 -1.08 17.18
C VAL A 194 -7.29 -1.77 15.83
N ALA A 195 -6.90 -0.99 14.82
CA ALA A 195 -6.70 -1.48 13.45
C ALA A 195 -5.40 -0.93 12.87
N TRP A 196 -4.80 -1.66 11.92
CA TRP A 196 -3.79 -1.10 11.04
C TRP A 196 -4.45 -0.21 9.99
N ASN A 197 -3.82 0.90 9.67
CA ASN A 197 -4.23 1.73 8.55
C ASN A 197 -3.87 1.07 7.23
N ALA A 198 -4.89 0.82 6.39
CA ALA A 198 -4.68 0.22 5.08
C ALA A 198 -4.08 1.21 4.05
N GLY A 199 -3.94 2.50 4.38
CA GLY A 199 -3.53 3.52 3.42
C GLY A 199 -4.54 3.75 2.29
N MET A 200 -5.81 3.43 2.54
CA MET A 200 -6.93 3.59 1.62
C MET A 200 -7.91 4.59 2.21
N PHE A 201 -8.31 5.58 1.41
CA PHE A 201 -9.06 6.72 1.90
C PHE A 201 -10.26 7.03 1.01
N ALA A 202 -11.30 7.63 1.62
CA ALA A 202 -12.44 8.21 0.92
C ALA A 202 -12.83 9.52 1.63
N TRP A 203 -12.99 10.58 0.86
CA TRP A 203 -13.39 11.90 1.36
C TRP A 203 -13.99 12.75 0.26
N GLN A 204 -14.81 13.72 0.60
CA GLN A 204 -15.19 14.76 -0.33
C GLN A 204 -13.94 15.56 -0.74
N ARG A 205 -13.85 15.95 -2.02
CA ARG A 205 -12.70 16.70 -2.54
C ARG A 205 -12.44 17.98 -1.74
N GLY A 206 -13.47 18.73 -1.41
CA GLY A 206 -13.35 19.92 -0.58
C GLY A 206 -12.87 19.62 0.85
N ALA A 207 -13.27 18.48 1.44
CA ALA A 207 -12.82 18.08 2.77
C ALA A 207 -11.32 17.83 2.84
N ILE A 208 -10.75 17.12 1.86
CA ILE A 208 -9.30 16.91 1.82
C ILE A 208 -8.54 18.17 1.45
N GLN A 209 -9.07 19.02 0.57
CA GLN A 209 -8.46 20.32 0.27
C GLN A 209 -8.38 21.19 1.54
N ALA A 210 -9.48 21.33 2.28
CA ALA A 210 -9.51 22.08 3.53
C ALA A 210 -8.55 21.49 4.59
N ALA A 211 -8.45 20.16 4.68
CA ALA A 211 -7.51 19.51 5.58
C ALA A 211 -6.04 19.75 5.18
N LEU A 212 -5.72 19.66 3.89
CA LEU A 212 -4.38 19.97 3.37
C LEU A 212 -4.01 21.45 3.64
N GLU A 213 -4.93 22.39 3.45
CA GLU A 213 -4.72 23.80 3.75
C GLU A 213 -4.50 24.06 5.23
N LYS A 214 -5.24 23.35 6.09
CA LYS A 214 -5.13 23.51 7.54
C LYS A 214 -3.81 22.98 8.11
N TYR A 215 -3.34 21.82 7.62
CA TYR A 215 -2.24 21.11 8.26
C TYR A 215 -0.92 21.17 7.47
N THR A 216 -0.93 21.66 6.22
CA THR A 216 0.25 21.65 5.34
C THR A 216 0.37 22.90 4.49
N PRO A 217 1.58 23.25 4.01
CA PRO A 217 1.77 24.31 3.00
C PRO A 217 1.54 23.82 1.56
N LEU A 218 1.18 22.54 1.33
CA LEU A 218 1.13 21.92 0.01
C LEU A 218 0.18 22.62 -0.97
N PRO A 219 -1.08 22.99 -0.61
CA PRO A 219 -1.98 23.66 -1.54
C PRO A 219 -1.43 25.00 -2.05
N MET A 220 -0.78 25.77 -1.19
CA MET A 220 -0.15 27.03 -1.60
C MET A 220 1.02 26.79 -2.57
N LEU A 221 1.87 25.79 -2.33
CA LEU A 221 3.03 25.49 -3.15
C LEU A 221 2.64 24.90 -4.52
N ILE A 222 1.68 23.98 -4.53
CA ILE A 222 1.26 23.25 -5.74
C ILE A 222 0.26 24.05 -6.55
N GLY A 223 -0.75 24.65 -5.91
CA GLY A 223 -1.85 25.34 -6.60
C GLY A 223 -1.39 26.49 -7.49
N GLN A 224 -0.35 27.23 -7.09
CA GLN A 224 0.24 28.30 -7.89
C GLN A 224 1.08 27.78 -9.07
N ALA A 225 1.39 26.49 -9.09
CA ALA A 225 2.35 25.90 -10.03
C ALA A 225 1.72 24.96 -11.08
N THR A 226 0.43 24.61 -10.95
CA THR A 226 -0.23 23.63 -11.83
C THR A 226 -0.32 24.04 -13.31
N GLY A 227 -0.21 25.34 -13.62
CA GLY A 227 -0.26 25.85 -14.99
C GLY A 227 1.03 25.68 -15.80
N SER A 228 2.14 25.22 -15.22
CA SER A 228 3.45 25.10 -15.87
C SER A 228 4.26 23.95 -15.30
N GLU A 229 4.77 23.06 -16.17
CA GLU A 229 5.65 21.97 -15.74
C GLU A 229 6.91 22.49 -15.01
N LEU A 230 7.50 23.57 -15.48
CA LEU A 230 8.69 24.16 -14.86
C LEU A 230 8.37 24.72 -13.46
N ALA A 231 7.23 25.42 -13.32
CA ALA A 231 6.79 25.95 -12.04
C ALA A 231 6.47 24.80 -11.06
N LEU A 232 5.81 23.74 -11.53
CA LEU A 232 5.50 22.56 -10.73
C LEU A 232 6.77 21.84 -10.27
N ALA A 233 7.76 21.67 -11.15
CA ALA A 233 9.06 21.10 -10.78
C ALA A 233 9.75 21.94 -9.68
N GLY A 234 9.78 23.26 -9.82
CA GLY A 234 10.33 24.16 -8.81
C GLY A 234 9.55 24.17 -7.48
N ALA A 235 8.23 23.93 -7.52
CA ALA A 235 7.44 23.73 -6.31
C ALA A 235 7.80 22.40 -5.61
N TYR A 236 7.92 21.32 -6.38
CA TYR A 236 8.29 20.01 -5.87
C TYR A 236 9.68 19.96 -5.23
N ASP A 237 10.63 20.73 -5.74
CA ASP A 237 11.98 20.84 -5.15
C ASP A 237 11.96 21.43 -3.73
N ARG A 238 10.94 22.23 -3.39
CA ARG A 238 10.75 22.82 -2.06
C ARG A 238 9.94 21.95 -1.11
N ILE A 239 9.26 20.91 -1.62
CA ILE A 239 8.42 20.02 -0.80
C ILE A 239 9.29 19.00 -0.08
N GLN A 240 9.19 18.96 1.25
CA GLN A 240 9.76 17.87 2.05
C GLN A 240 8.87 16.64 1.90
N PRO A 241 9.45 15.46 1.58
CA PRO A 241 8.67 14.22 1.46
C PRO A 241 7.99 13.83 2.78
N ILE A 242 6.67 13.75 2.76
CA ILE A 242 5.86 13.36 3.92
C ILE A 242 4.64 12.55 3.47
N SER A 243 4.25 11.51 4.22
CA SER A 243 3.03 10.77 3.94
C SER A 243 1.79 11.57 4.35
N ILE A 244 0.66 11.29 3.69
CA ILE A 244 -0.64 11.89 4.06
C ILE A 244 -1.02 11.54 5.50
N ASP A 245 -0.60 10.39 5.97
CA ASP A 245 -0.84 9.88 7.31
C ASP A 245 -0.27 10.86 8.35
N LYS A 246 1.00 11.21 8.22
CA LYS A 246 1.69 12.16 9.11
C LYS A 246 1.33 13.61 8.85
N ALA A 247 1.13 13.97 7.58
CA ALA A 247 0.87 15.37 7.22
C ALA A 247 -0.53 15.85 7.61
N VAL A 248 -1.51 14.94 7.56
CA VAL A 248 -2.93 15.27 7.71
C VAL A 248 -3.64 14.35 8.71
N MET A 249 -3.54 13.01 8.51
CA MET A 249 -4.45 12.08 9.17
C MET A 249 -4.24 12.00 10.69
N GLU A 250 -3.01 12.08 11.20
CA GLU A 250 -2.74 12.12 12.65
C GLU A 250 -3.41 13.36 13.29
N SER A 251 -3.13 14.55 12.77
CA SER A 251 -3.72 15.79 13.29
C SER A 251 -5.24 15.85 13.11
N ALA A 252 -5.76 15.35 12.00
CA ALA A 252 -7.20 15.29 11.75
C ALA A 252 -7.90 14.29 12.70
N ALA A 253 -7.24 13.20 13.10
CA ALA A 253 -7.77 12.27 14.10
C ALA A 253 -7.81 12.91 15.50
N ASP A 254 -6.79 13.67 15.89
CA ASP A 254 -6.78 14.44 17.13
C ASP A 254 -7.89 15.49 17.16
N ASP A 255 -8.17 16.13 16.02
CA ASP A 255 -9.29 17.07 15.83
C ASP A 255 -10.66 16.38 15.66
N ARG A 256 -10.74 15.04 15.84
CA ARG A 256 -11.97 14.24 15.73
C ARG A 256 -12.66 14.34 14.35
N ARG A 257 -11.91 14.44 13.29
CA ARG A 257 -12.40 14.56 11.92
C ARG A 257 -12.28 13.28 11.09
N VAL A 258 -11.79 12.18 11.70
CA VAL A 258 -11.53 10.93 10.99
C VAL A 258 -12.51 9.85 11.40
N VAL A 259 -13.03 9.13 10.40
CA VAL A 259 -13.85 7.92 10.56
C VAL A 259 -13.10 6.73 9.98
N MET A 260 -13.10 5.62 10.70
CA MET A 260 -12.57 4.35 10.24
C MET A 260 -13.69 3.42 9.82
N GLY A 261 -13.62 2.86 8.60
CA GLY A 261 -14.38 1.69 8.19
C GLY A 261 -13.56 0.42 8.37
N SER A 262 -14.12 -0.64 8.98
CA SER A 262 -13.41 -1.91 9.11
C SER A 262 -13.40 -2.68 7.79
N LEU A 263 -12.23 -3.23 7.44
CA LEU A 263 -11.99 -4.01 6.24
C LEU A 263 -11.39 -5.37 6.61
N ASP A 264 -12.07 -6.45 6.24
CA ASP A 264 -11.58 -7.83 6.41
C ASP A 264 -11.74 -8.57 5.08
N VAL A 265 -10.68 -8.57 4.28
CA VAL A 265 -10.69 -9.01 2.87
C VAL A 265 -9.44 -9.80 2.47
N GLY A 266 -8.70 -10.31 3.44
CA GLY A 266 -7.41 -10.95 3.16
C GLY A 266 -6.42 -9.94 2.54
N TRP A 267 -6.24 -8.79 3.21
CA TRP A 267 -5.37 -7.71 2.78
C TRP A 267 -3.91 -7.96 3.10
N SER A 268 -3.04 -7.55 2.17
CA SER A 268 -1.59 -7.45 2.39
C SER A 268 -1.02 -6.27 1.60
N ASP A 269 -0.11 -5.51 2.22
CA ASP A 269 0.66 -4.50 1.50
C ASP A 269 1.81 -5.11 0.68
N LEU A 270 2.04 -6.44 0.75
CA LEU A 270 3.18 -7.14 0.14
C LEU A 270 4.51 -6.39 0.38
N GLY A 271 4.67 -5.84 1.59
CA GLY A 271 5.77 -4.93 1.93
C GLY A 271 7.10 -5.62 2.22
N SER A 272 7.10 -6.94 2.33
CA SER A 272 8.29 -7.76 2.62
C SER A 272 8.25 -9.07 1.85
N TRP A 273 9.39 -9.75 1.78
CA TRP A 273 9.48 -11.10 1.21
C TRP A 273 8.57 -12.10 1.94
N THR A 274 8.46 -12.00 3.27
CA THR A 274 7.57 -12.86 4.05
C THR A 274 6.11 -12.66 3.70
N ALA A 275 5.67 -11.41 3.54
CA ALA A 275 4.31 -11.08 3.12
C ALA A 275 4.01 -11.55 1.69
N LEU A 276 4.97 -11.40 0.75
CA LEU A 276 4.83 -11.88 -0.62
C LEU A 276 4.71 -13.40 -0.67
N LEU A 277 5.55 -14.11 0.07
CA LEU A 277 5.56 -15.57 0.10
C LEU A 277 4.30 -16.14 0.78
N ALA A 278 3.79 -15.48 1.81
CA ALA A 278 2.49 -15.81 2.39
C ALA A 278 1.34 -15.63 1.38
N GLY A 279 1.40 -14.57 0.56
CA GLY A 279 0.45 -14.35 -0.54
C GLY A 279 0.49 -15.42 -1.62
N LEU A 280 1.67 -15.90 -2.00
CA LEU A 280 1.86 -17.00 -2.95
C LEU A 280 1.29 -18.33 -2.44
N GLY A 281 1.38 -18.58 -1.13
CA GLY A 281 0.83 -19.78 -0.48
C GLY A 281 -0.67 -19.73 -0.20
N GLY A 282 -1.41 -18.75 -0.72
CA GLY A 282 -2.86 -18.61 -0.51
C GLY A 282 -3.28 -18.27 0.91
N GLY A 283 -2.37 -17.73 1.71
CA GLY A 283 -2.64 -17.37 3.11
C GLY A 283 -2.69 -18.55 4.08
N GLU A 284 -2.70 -19.78 3.56
CA GLU A 284 -2.70 -21.02 4.36
C GLU A 284 -1.29 -21.57 4.64
N ALA A 285 -0.23 -20.81 4.40
CA ALA A 285 1.10 -21.15 4.93
C ALA A 285 1.06 -21.07 6.47
N GLY A 286 0.13 -21.85 7.04
CA GLY A 286 -0.07 -22.00 8.47
C GLY A 286 1.21 -22.47 9.11
N GLY A 287 1.88 -21.60 9.83
CA GLY A 287 3.04 -21.91 10.66
C GLY A 287 4.40 -21.78 10.01
N ALA A 288 4.53 -21.44 8.74
CA ALA A 288 5.83 -21.13 8.16
C ALA A 288 6.35 -19.81 8.76
N SER A 289 7.31 -19.90 9.67
CA SER A 289 8.01 -18.75 10.23
C SER A 289 8.97 -18.23 9.18
N GLY A 290 8.55 -17.20 8.42
CA GLY A 290 9.40 -16.55 7.44
C GLY A 290 10.13 -15.35 8.05
N ARG A 291 11.41 -15.18 7.68
CA ARG A 291 12.16 -13.98 8.00
C ARG A 291 13.05 -13.52 6.85
N VAL A 292 13.29 -12.25 6.78
CA VAL A 292 14.34 -11.69 5.94
C VAL A 292 15.67 -11.81 6.69
N VAL A 293 16.66 -12.41 6.05
CA VAL A 293 18.01 -12.61 6.59
C VAL A 293 18.88 -11.43 6.19
N GLN A 294 19.52 -10.77 7.16
CA GLN A 294 20.37 -9.61 6.90
C GLN A 294 21.82 -10.05 6.65
N ARG A 295 22.56 -9.18 5.97
CA ARG A 295 23.98 -9.43 5.69
C ARG A 295 24.76 -9.64 6.97
N GLY A 296 25.55 -10.70 7.02
CA GLY A 296 26.38 -11.06 8.17
C GLY A 296 25.70 -11.96 9.22
N GLU A 297 24.37 -12.22 9.06
CA GLU A 297 23.70 -13.22 9.87
C GLU A 297 24.03 -14.63 9.38
N THR A 298 23.97 -15.58 10.32
CA THR A 298 24.07 -17.01 10.04
C THR A 298 22.75 -17.68 10.42
N ILE A 299 22.25 -18.55 9.54
CA ILE A 299 21.01 -19.31 9.77
C ILE A 299 21.25 -20.79 9.67
N GLU A 300 20.51 -21.55 10.45
CA GLU A 300 20.34 -22.99 10.26
C GLU A 300 19.20 -23.23 9.24
N VAL A 301 19.40 -24.10 8.28
CA VAL A 301 18.44 -24.43 7.24
C VAL A 301 18.07 -25.91 7.34
N GLY A 302 16.80 -26.17 7.61
CA GLY A 302 16.22 -27.52 7.66
C GLY A 302 15.94 -28.12 6.28
N PRO A 303 15.68 -29.44 6.19
CA PRO A 303 15.43 -30.12 4.92
C PRO A 303 14.15 -29.67 4.20
N ASP A 304 13.18 -29.15 4.93
CA ASP A 304 11.88 -28.68 4.41
C ASP A 304 11.79 -27.16 4.29
N ASP A 305 12.90 -26.45 4.49
CA ASP A 305 12.95 -25.01 4.40
C ASP A 305 13.06 -24.52 2.95
N LEU A 306 12.52 -23.34 2.69
CA LEU A 306 12.70 -22.61 1.44
C LEU A 306 13.65 -21.43 1.70
N VAL A 307 14.66 -21.30 0.84
CA VAL A 307 15.61 -20.20 0.85
C VAL A 307 15.56 -19.49 -0.49
N VAL A 308 15.37 -18.17 -0.44
CA VAL A 308 15.41 -17.29 -1.60
C VAL A 308 16.55 -16.30 -1.40
N ARG A 309 17.56 -16.34 -2.26
CA ARG A 309 18.76 -15.51 -2.12
C ARG A 309 19.25 -14.96 -3.46
N PRO A 310 19.85 -13.77 -3.47
CA PRO A 310 20.49 -13.25 -4.67
C PRO A 310 21.84 -13.94 -4.90
N VAL A 311 22.07 -14.40 -6.13
CA VAL A 311 23.35 -14.94 -6.60
C VAL A 311 23.64 -14.27 -7.96
N ASP A 312 24.75 -13.57 -8.07
CA ASP A 312 25.18 -12.88 -9.30
C ASP A 312 24.08 -11.99 -9.93
N GLY A 313 23.33 -11.26 -9.07
CA GLY A 313 22.24 -10.39 -9.50
C GLY A 313 20.94 -11.08 -9.92
N ARG A 314 20.86 -12.41 -9.76
CA ARG A 314 19.66 -13.22 -9.97
C ARG A 314 19.15 -13.78 -8.66
N LEU A 315 17.83 -14.02 -8.57
CA LEU A 315 17.27 -14.76 -7.45
C LEU A 315 17.38 -16.26 -7.71
N VAL A 316 17.90 -16.95 -6.71
CA VAL A 316 17.96 -18.40 -6.65
C VAL A 316 17.02 -18.87 -5.55
N VAL A 317 16.18 -19.85 -5.87
CA VAL A 317 15.25 -20.50 -4.95
C VAL A 317 15.75 -21.92 -4.71
N GLU A 318 16.06 -22.24 -3.47
CA GLU A 318 16.62 -23.52 -3.09
C GLU A 318 15.80 -24.15 -1.97
N SER A 319 15.62 -25.47 -2.02
CA SER A 319 15.12 -26.21 -0.86
C SER A 319 16.23 -26.41 0.15
N GLY A 320 15.90 -26.47 1.44
CA GLY A 320 16.87 -26.62 2.52
C GLY A 320 17.87 -27.75 2.34
N SER A 321 17.44 -28.89 1.78
CA SER A 321 18.33 -30.02 1.50
C SER A 321 19.45 -29.69 0.50
N ALA A 322 19.17 -28.88 -0.53
CA ALA A 322 20.18 -28.48 -1.52
C ALA A 322 21.16 -27.47 -0.93
N VAL A 323 20.66 -26.54 -0.14
CA VAL A 323 21.46 -25.50 0.53
C VAL A 323 22.33 -26.09 1.64
N ALA A 324 21.78 -26.97 2.46
CA ALA A 324 22.46 -27.61 3.59
C ALA A 324 23.58 -28.59 3.17
N ALA A 325 23.46 -29.19 2.00
CA ALA A 325 24.49 -30.15 1.50
C ALA A 325 25.88 -29.54 1.33
N GLY A 326 25.96 -28.21 1.11
CA GLY A 326 27.25 -27.51 0.96
C GLY A 326 27.85 -26.95 2.26
N THR A 327 27.05 -26.81 3.32
CA THR A 327 27.42 -26.01 4.50
C THR A 327 27.16 -26.67 5.86
N GLY A 328 26.71 -27.93 5.85
CA GLY A 328 26.40 -28.63 7.11
C GLY A 328 25.17 -28.07 7.85
N GLY A 329 24.23 -27.46 7.13
CA GLY A 329 23.00 -26.90 7.69
C GLY A 329 23.08 -25.42 8.14
N THR A 330 24.25 -24.80 8.05
CA THR A 330 24.46 -23.40 8.47
C THR A 330 24.94 -22.56 7.30
N ILE A 331 24.27 -21.42 7.05
CA ILE A 331 24.56 -20.53 5.93
C ILE A 331 24.76 -19.11 6.43
N ALA A 332 25.85 -18.47 5.96
CA ALA A 332 26.08 -17.05 6.15
C ALA A 332 25.39 -16.23 5.04
N ALA A 333 24.66 -15.18 5.42
CA ALA A 333 23.99 -14.31 4.46
C ALA A 333 24.98 -13.31 3.83
N ASP A 334 25.16 -13.39 2.52
CA ASP A 334 25.97 -12.43 1.74
C ASP A 334 25.17 -11.20 1.26
N GLY A 335 23.87 -11.13 1.56
CA GLY A 335 22.96 -10.08 1.16
C GLY A 335 21.63 -10.19 1.91
N VAL A 336 20.65 -9.39 1.48
CA VAL A 336 19.28 -9.53 1.98
C VAL A 336 18.60 -10.68 1.22
N TRP A 337 18.11 -11.69 1.92
CA TRP A 337 17.40 -12.83 1.37
C TRP A 337 16.34 -13.37 2.35
N ALA A 338 15.43 -14.18 1.88
CA ALA A 338 14.35 -14.72 2.70
C ALA A 338 14.59 -16.19 3.04
N HIS A 339 14.32 -16.56 4.28
CA HIS A 339 14.27 -17.91 4.78
C HIS A 339 12.88 -18.21 5.35
N LEU A 340 12.28 -19.30 4.92
CA LEU A 340 10.98 -19.78 5.39
C LEU A 340 11.11 -21.22 5.84
N ALA A 341 10.96 -21.42 7.14
CA ALA A 341 10.99 -22.74 7.75
C ALA A 341 9.74 -23.55 7.31
N GLY A 342 9.95 -24.79 6.88
CA GLY A 342 8.86 -25.71 6.48
C GLY A 342 8.10 -25.34 5.21
N ALA A 343 8.60 -24.41 4.39
CA ALA A 343 7.90 -23.86 3.23
C ALA A 343 8.38 -24.41 1.88
N ARG A 344 8.99 -25.58 1.85
CA ARG A 344 9.52 -26.22 0.61
C ARG A 344 8.47 -26.34 -0.49
N SER A 345 7.21 -26.55 -0.13
CA SER A 345 6.10 -26.67 -1.09
C SER A 345 5.87 -25.40 -1.92
N LEU A 346 6.31 -24.23 -1.46
CA LEU A 346 6.16 -22.96 -2.17
C LEU A 346 7.23 -22.73 -3.25
N ALA A 347 8.21 -23.62 -3.40
CA ALA A 347 9.30 -23.41 -4.35
C ALA A 347 8.81 -23.28 -5.80
N ALA A 348 7.80 -24.06 -6.19
CA ALA A 348 7.23 -24.01 -7.53
C ALA A 348 6.53 -22.68 -7.82
N GLU A 349 5.77 -22.15 -6.89
CA GLU A 349 5.09 -20.86 -6.99
C GLU A 349 6.07 -19.70 -7.07
N VAL A 350 7.16 -19.75 -6.28
CA VAL A 350 8.21 -18.72 -6.32
C VAL A 350 8.94 -18.77 -7.68
N HIS A 351 9.29 -19.93 -8.19
CA HIS A 351 9.87 -20.06 -9.54
C HIS A 351 8.91 -19.51 -10.61
N ALA A 352 7.63 -19.88 -10.57
CA ALA A 352 6.64 -19.38 -11.52
C ALA A 352 6.50 -17.85 -11.46
N MET A 353 6.55 -17.25 -10.27
CA MET A 353 6.58 -15.80 -10.10
C MET A 353 7.84 -15.17 -10.73
N LEU A 354 9.03 -15.73 -10.47
CA LEU A 354 10.27 -15.21 -11.04
C LEU A 354 10.28 -15.30 -12.57
N ASP A 355 9.74 -16.38 -13.14
CA ASP A 355 9.59 -16.53 -14.59
C ASP A 355 8.62 -15.50 -15.19
N ARG A 356 7.54 -15.15 -14.48
CA ARG A 356 6.60 -14.09 -14.94
C ARG A 356 7.28 -12.72 -14.95
N VAL A 357 8.00 -12.38 -13.89
CA VAL A 357 8.75 -11.13 -13.80
C VAL A 357 9.78 -11.03 -14.91
N ALA A 358 10.57 -12.09 -15.14
CA ALA A 358 11.58 -12.12 -16.20
C ALA A 358 10.98 -11.98 -17.61
N ARG A 359 9.81 -12.60 -17.87
CA ARG A 359 9.10 -12.42 -19.15
C ARG A 359 8.61 -11.00 -19.38
N GLN A 360 8.19 -10.32 -18.33
CA GLN A 360 7.75 -8.91 -18.44
C GLN A 360 8.92 -7.99 -18.76
N GLU A 361 10.09 -8.22 -18.15
CA GLU A 361 11.30 -7.44 -18.41
C GLU A 361 11.82 -7.57 -19.85
N ASN A 362 11.56 -8.71 -20.49
CA ASN A 362 11.97 -8.99 -21.86
C ASN A 362 10.89 -8.63 -22.92
N ARG A 363 9.82 -7.93 -22.55
CA ARG A 363 8.87 -7.37 -23.52
C ARG A 363 9.50 -6.15 -24.20
N PRO A 364 9.46 -6.09 -25.55
CA PRO A 364 10.08 -5.02 -26.32
C PRO A 364 9.44 -3.65 -26.07
#